data_afb406a176a89541e8a36b1b4120dd87
#
_entry.id   afb406a176a89541e8a36b1b4120dd87
#
_cell.length_a   1.000
_cell.length_b   1.000
_cell.length_c   1.000
_cell.angle_alpha   90.00
_cell.angle_beta   90.00
_cell.angle_gamma   90.00
#
_symmetry.space_group_name_H-M   'P 1'
#
loop_
_entity.id
_entity.type
_entity.pdbx_description
1 polymer ?
#
loop_
_entity_poly.entity_id
_entity_poly.type
_entity_poly.pdbx_seq_one_letter_code
_entity_poly.pdbx_strand_id
1 'polypeptide(L)' 'MLLPVIPRPGKIWCCGLNYHEHVRETQREITARPMFFQRVADSQVGRGEAVALPPESIQLDFEGELAVIIGRAGRL' A
#
# COMPACT_ATOMS: atom_id res chain seq x y z
N MET A 1 -1.74 21.86 6.24
CA MET A 1 -1.59 20.39 6.28
C MET A 1 -2.52 19.74 5.27
N LEU A 2 -1.99 18.90 4.41
CA LEU A 2 -2.79 18.13 3.48
C LEU A 2 -3.15 16.78 4.09
N LEU A 3 -4.41 16.40 3.95
CA LEU A 3 -4.86 15.08 4.37
C LEU A 3 -4.59 14.05 3.27
N PRO A 4 -4.57 12.77 3.60
CA PRO A 4 -4.59 11.71 2.59
C PRO A 4 -5.78 11.86 1.65
N VAL A 5 -5.65 11.32 0.44
CA VAL A 5 -6.71 11.41 -0.59
C VAL A 5 -8.03 10.85 -0.06
N ILE A 6 -7.96 9.74 0.67
CA ILE A 6 -9.12 9.16 1.37
C ILE A 6 -8.78 9.15 2.86
N PRO A 7 -9.20 10.20 3.61
CA PRO A 7 -8.73 10.33 5.01
C PRO A 7 -9.33 9.33 5.98
N ARG A 8 -10.48 8.75 5.66
CA ARG A 8 -11.18 7.81 6.57
C ARG A 8 -11.62 6.55 5.82
N PRO A 9 -10.68 5.75 5.31
CA PRO A 9 -11.06 4.51 4.66
C PRO A 9 -11.54 3.49 5.68
N GLY A 10 -12.53 2.69 5.28
CA GLY A 10 -12.96 1.56 6.10
C GLY A 10 -11.95 0.45 6.08
N LYS A 11 -11.41 0.14 4.90
CA LYS A 11 -10.41 -0.91 4.71
C LYS A 11 -9.43 -0.47 3.64
N ILE A 12 -8.17 -0.85 3.84
CA ILE A 12 -7.11 -0.66 2.85
C ILE A 12 -6.49 -2.03 2.60
N TRP A 13 -6.65 -2.55 1.39
CA TRP A 13 -6.08 -3.82 0.97
C TRP A 13 -4.94 -3.55 0.00
N CYS A 14 -3.81 -4.14 0.25
CA CYS A 14 -2.65 -4.06 -0.63
C CYS A 14 -2.41 -5.40 -1.30
N CYS A 15 -2.06 -5.35 -2.59
CA CYS A 15 -1.70 -6.53 -3.35
C CYS A 15 -0.19 -6.62 -3.42
N GLY A 16 0.39 -7.58 -2.74
CA GLY A 16 1.84 -7.75 -2.68
C GLY A 16 2.38 -8.40 -3.94
N LEU A 17 3.59 -7.99 -4.34
CA LEU A 17 4.30 -8.56 -5.49
C LEU A 17 3.46 -8.55 -6.77
N ASN A 18 2.71 -7.47 -6.97
CA ASN A 18 1.72 -7.35 -8.04
C ASN A 18 2.35 -7.01 -9.39
N TYR A 19 3.56 -6.48 -9.41
CA TYR A 19 4.24 -6.04 -10.63
C TYR A 19 5.38 -7.00 -10.95
N HIS A 20 5.47 -7.41 -12.21
CA HIS A 20 6.49 -8.38 -12.65
C HIS A 20 7.91 -7.91 -12.37
N GLU A 21 8.18 -6.63 -12.57
CA GLU A 21 9.51 -6.08 -12.30
C GLU A 21 9.87 -6.15 -10.83
N HIS A 22 8.90 -5.86 -9.96
CA HIS A 22 9.10 -5.97 -8.51
C HIS A 22 9.38 -7.42 -8.10
N VAL A 23 8.67 -8.37 -8.69
CA VAL A 23 8.91 -9.80 -8.44
C VAL A 23 10.34 -10.18 -8.82
N ARG A 24 10.83 -9.70 -9.97
CA ARG A 24 12.21 -9.95 -10.41
C ARG A 24 13.23 -9.34 -9.44
N GLU A 25 13.01 -8.11 -9.01
CA GLU A 25 13.91 -7.41 -8.07
C GLU A 25 14.04 -8.16 -6.75
N THR A 26 12.96 -8.76 -6.28
CA THR A 26 12.95 -9.51 -5.04
C THR A 26 13.34 -10.98 -5.22
N GLN A 27 13.59 -11.41 -6.46
CA GLN A 27 13.94 -12.79 -6.81
C GLN A 27 12.90 -13.81 -6.36
N ARG A 28 11.63 -13.40 -6.37
CA ARG A 28 10.52 -14.26 -6.00
C ARG A 28 9.80 -14.77 -7.24
N GLU A 29 9.13 -15.89 -7.11
CA GLU A 29 8.34 -16.46 -8.19
C GLU A 29 7.04 -15.68 -8.38
N ILE A 30 6.61 -15.58 -9.64
CA ILE A 30 5.30 -15.01 -9.97
C ILE A 30 4.25 -16.06 -9.59
N THR A 31 3.35 -15.70 -8.69
CA THR A 31 2.33 -16.63 -8.21
C THR A 31 1.08 -16.55 -9.07
N ALA A 32 0.33 -17.67 -9.17
CA ALA A 32 -0.95 -17.71 -9.87
C ALA A 32 -2.07 -16.99 -9.10
N ARG A 33 -1.90 -16.79 -7.81
CA ARG A 33 -2.88 -16.12 -6.94
C ARG A 33 -2.27 -14.86 -6.35
N PRO A 34 -3.04 -13.77 -6.27
CA PRO A 34 -2.55 -12.55 -5.65
C PRO A 34 -2.34 -12.74 -4.15
N MET A 35 -1.34 -12.06 -3.63
CA MET A 35 -1.11 -11.97 -2.20
C MET A 35 -1.67 -10.65 -1.70
N PHE A 36 -2.53 -10.69 -0.68
CA PHE A 36 -3.10 -9.49 -0.10
C PHE A 36 -2.65 -9.32 1.34
N PHE A 37 -2.49 -8.06 1.74
CA PHE A 37 -2.30 -7.69 3.13
C PHE A 37 -3.06 -6.41 3.41
N GLN A 38 -3.36 -6.18 4.68
CA GLN A 38 -4.21 -5.06 5.09
C GLN A 38 -3.40 -3.99 5.79
N ARG A 39 -3.79 -2.74 5.55
CA ARG A 39 -3.32 -1.60 6.30
C ARG A 39 -4.47 -0.93 7.02
N VAL A 40 -4.14 -0.13 8.02
CA VAL A 40 -5.12 0.64 8.77
C VAL A 40 -5.10 2.10 8.34
N ALA A 41 -6.19 2.83 8.60
CA ALA A 41 -6.32 4.22 8.22
C ALA A 41 -5.20 5.09 8.81
N ASP A 42 -4.79 4.81 10.02
CA ASP A 42 -3.75 5.56 10.72
C ASP A 42 -2.35 5.42 10.09
N SER A 43 -2.18 4.48 9.17
CA SER A 43 -0.91 4.29 8.46
C SER A 43 -0.70 5.27 7.31
N GLN A 44 -1.66 6.17 7.05
CA GLN A 44 -1.58 7.12 5.96
C GLN A 44 -0.99 8.46 6.40
N VAL A 45 -0.31 9.12 5.48
CA VAL A 45 0.08 10.52 5.61
C VAL A 45 -0.35 11.29 4.36
N GLY A 46 -0.60 12.58 4.51
CA GLY A 46 -0.96 13.43 3.40
C GLY A 46 0.23 13.84 2.55
N ARG A 47 -0.05 14.36 1.37
CA ARG A 47 0.99 14.88 0.47
C ARG A 47 1.79 15.98 1.17
N GLY A 48 3.10 15.89 1.06
CA GLY A 48 4.00 16.88 1.64
C GLY A 48 4.30 16.66 3.11
N GLU A 49 3.64 15.71 3.77
CA GLU A 49 3.93 15.35 5.15
C GLU A 49 5.13 14.40 5.21
N ALA A 50 5.91 14.53 6.25
CA ALA A 50 7.08 13.67 6.45
C ALA A 50 6.67 12.27 6.91
N VAL A 51 7.33 11.28 6.36
CA VAL A 51 7.21 9.90 6.83
C VAL A 51 8.33 9.66 7.84
N ALA A 52 7.97 9.27 9.05
CA ALA A 52 8.95 9.02 10.10
C ALA A 52 9.72 7.73 9.84
N LEU A 53 11.05 7.82 9.89
CA LEU A 53 11.90 6.64 9.85
C LEU A 53 11.96 6.05 11.26
N PRO A 54 11.42 4.84 11.49
CA PRO A 54 11.45 4.25 12.82
C PRO A 54 12.87 3.84 13.22
N PRO A 55 13.22 3.93 14.51
CA PRO A 55 14.55 3.54 14.95
C PRO A 55 14.83 2.04 14.81
N GLU A 56 13.78 1.23 14.67
CA GLU A 56 13.89 -0.22 14.55
C GLU A 56 14.35 -0.70 13.17
N SER A 57 14.35 0.18 12.17
CA SER A 57 14.66 -0.22 10.80
C SER A 57 15.35 0.88 10.03
N ILE A 58 16.33 0.50 9.20
CA ILE A 58 16.97 1.38 8.22
C ILE A 58 16.53 1.04 6.79
N GLN A 59 15.50 0.18 6.65
CA GLN A 59 15.07 -0.36 5.36
C GLN A 59 13.78 0.30 4.86
N LEU A 60 13.60 1.57 5.16
CA LEU A 60 12.48 2.31 4.60
C LEU A 60 12.69 2.53 3.10
N ASP A 61 11.68 2.19 2.32
CA ASP A 61 11.72 2.35 0.87
C ASP A 61 10.35 2.82 0.38
N PHE A 62 10.30 3.23 -0.89
CA PHE A 62 9.05 3.67 -1.51
C PHE A 62 8.61 2.68 -2.59
N GLU A 63 7.31 2.67 -2.85
CA GLU A 63 6.74 1.91 -3.96
C GLU A 63 5.69 2.78 -4.65
N GLY A 64 5.80 2.90 -5.97
CA GLY A 64 4.78 3.58 -6.77
C GLY A 64 3.77 2.56 -7.26
N GLU A 65 2.51 2.71 -6.84
CA GLU A 65 1.46 1.76 -7.18
C GLU A 65 0.17 2.47 -7.58
N LEU A 66 -0.65 1.74 -8.34
CA LEU A 66 -1.99 2.19 -8.68
C LEU A 66 -2.95 1.84 -7.54
N ALA A 67 -3.79 2.80 -7.20
CA ALA A 67 -4.82 2.60 -6.19
C ALA A 67 -6.19 2.54 -6.86
N VAL A 68 -7.03 1.61 -6.41
CA VAL A 68 -8.42 1.51 -6.82
C VAL A 68 -9.30 1.80 -5.62
N ILE A 69 -10.21 2.76 -5.77
CA ILE A 69 -11.09 3.18 -4.70
C ILE A 69 -12.50 2.69 -5.01
N ILE A 70 -13.08 1.95 -4.08
CA ILE A 70 -14.43 1.43 -4.23
C ILE A 70 -15.42 2.55 -3.87
N GLY A 71 -16.08 3.10 -4.88
CA GLY A 71 -17.00 4.24 -4.73
C GLY A 71 -18.42 3.86 -4.29
N ARG A 72 -18.77 2.58 -4.36
CA ARG A 72 -20.08 2.08 -3.95
C ARG A 72 -19.88 0.78 -3.19
N ALA A 73 -20.47 0.69 -2.01
CA ALA A 73 -20.43 -0.53 -1.22
C ALA A 73 -21.06 -1.68 -1.99
N GLY A 74 -20.47 -2.85 -1.86
CA GLY A 74 -20.96 -4.06 -2.51
C GLY A 74 -20.67 -5.29 -1.66
N ARG A 75 -21.42 -6.35 -1.97
CA ARG A 75 -21.30 -7.61 -1.26
C ARG A 75 -21.72 -8.75 -2.20
N LEU A 76 -21.09 -9.90 -2.03
CA LEU A 76 -21.44 -11.09 -2.80
C LEU A 76 -22.85 -11.58 -2.52
#